data_886eb15f4ba26317393df850284421b5
#
_entry.id   886eb15f4ba26317393df850284421b5
#
_cell.length_a   1.000
_cell.length_b   1.000
_cell.length_c   1.000
_cell.angle_alpha   90.00
_cell.angle_beta   90.00
_cell.angle_gamma   90.00
#
_symmetry.space_group_name_H-M   'P 1'
#
loop_
_entity.id
_entity.type
_entity.pdbx_description
1 polymer ?
#
loop_
_entity_poly.entity_id
_entity_poly.type
_entity_poly.pdbx_seq_one_letter_code
_entity_poly.pdbx_strand_id
1 'polypeptide(L)'
;RMRGPSRPTLGLCLTLLLAGCAAVGPDYVPPKLSDAGVPGQWTSGSDMAGSDKAVANTSPAFQWWAELDDPLLNQMVTEGFRTSPTLDIAVARVSQARAAYAGTRAAELPAITGDAASERSASDSSGKPSTDSWLSTNASWEIDLFGAVRRGNEGAAARAAAQQATLADVRVSLAADIT
;
A
#
# COMPACT_ATOMS: atom_id res chain seq x y z
N ARG A 1 -6.81 13.74 57.34
CA ARG A 1 -5.61 13.00 56.88
C ARG A 1 -6.02 12.16 55.68
N MET A 2 -5.77 12.68 54.47
CA MET A 2 -5.95 11.92 53.22
C MET A 2 -4.81 10.89 53.11
N ARG A 3 -5.13 9.63 53.15
CA ARG A 3 -4.17 8.53 52.86
C ARG A 3 -3.87 8.57 51.37
N GLY A 4 -2.64 8.88 51.00
CA GLY A 4 -2.18 8.76 49.60
C GLY A 4 -2.28 7.31 49.11
N PRO A 5 -2.44 7.10 47.79
CA PRO A 5 -2.54 5.78 47.22
C PRO A 5 -1.28 4.96 47.55
N SER A 6 -1.49 3.70 47.99
CA SER A 6 -0.39 2.82 48.35
C SER A 6 0.42 2.47 47.09
N ARG A 7 1.75 2.31 47.24
CA ARG A 7 2.71 2.00 46.14
C ARG A 7 2.27 0.84 45.20
N PRO A 8 1.61 -0.24 45.69
CA PRO A 8 1.13 -1.30 44.78
C PRO A 8 -0.04 -0.89 43.87
N THR A 9 -0.92 0.03 44.32
CA THR A 9 -2.03 0.52 43.49
C THR A 9 -1.55 1.40 42.35
N LEU A 10 -0.49 2.20 42.56
CA LEU A 10 0.12 3.01 41.50
C LEU A 10 0.78 2.14 40.43
N GLY A 11 1.46 1.06 40.82
CA GLY A 11 2.06 0.09 39.89
C GLY A 11 1.01 -0.65 39.06
N LEU A 12 -0.10 -1.07 39.66
CA LEU A 12 -1.19 -1.74 38.94
C LEU A 12 -1.91 -0.83 37.96
N CYS A 13 -2.12 0.44 38.29
CA CYS A 13 -2.67 1.43 37.35
C CYS A 13 -1.72 1.70 36.19
N LEU A 14 -0.42 1.76 36.43
CA LEU A 14 0.57 1.99 35.37
C LEU A 14 0.67 0.81 34.40
N THR A 15 0.59 -0.44 34.88
CA THR A 15 0.57 -1.62 34.02
C THR A 15 -0.72 -1.76 33.20
N LEU A 16 -1.88 -1.37 33.75
CA LEU A 16 -3.15 -1.32 33.03
C LEU A 16 -3.16 -0.24 31.93
N LEU A 17 -2.49 0.89 32.15
CA LEU A 17 -2.35 1.94 31.13
C LEU A 17 -1.43 1.51 29.98
N LEU A 18 -0.38 0.72 30.23
CA LEU A 18 0.48 0.21 29.18
C LEU A 18 -0.17 -0.91 28.34
N ALA A 19 -1.09 -1.68 28.92
CA ALA A 19 -1.82 -2.73 28.20
C ALA A 19 -2.85 -2.16 27.20
N GLY A 20 -3.24 -0.90 27.33
CA GLY A 20 -4.20 -0.22 26.46
C GLY A 20 -3.65 0.28 25.12
N CYS A 21 -2.32 0.23 24.90
CA CYS A 21 -1.68 0.74 23.67
C CYS A 21 -1.65 -0.26 22.52
N ALA A 22 -2.45 -1.33 22.53
CA ALA A 22 -2.58 -2.24 21.38
C ALA A 22 -3.35 -1.55 20.25
N ALA A 23 -2.87 -1.70 18.99
CA ALA A 23 -3.58 -1.20 17.83
C ALA A 23 -4.98 -1.84 17.76
N VAL A 24 -5.99 -1.02 17.49
CA VAL A 24 -7.38 -1.48 17.37
C VAL A 24 -7.53 -2.37 16.14
N GLY A 25 -8.21 -3.52 16.32
CA GLY A 25 -8.54 -4.48 15.28
C GLY A 25 -7.50 -5.60 15.09
N PRO A 26 -7.86 -6.66 14.36
CA PRO A 26 -6.98 -7.78 14.09
C PRO A 26 -5.88 -7.40 13.10
N ASP A 27 -4.72 -8.05 13.21
CA ASP A 27 -3.67 -7.95 12.21
C ASP A 27 -4.10 -8.64 10.92
N TYR A 28 -3.78 -8.03 9.77
CA TYR A 28 -4.10 -8.62 8.48
C TYR A 28 -3.28 -9.90 8.27
N VAL A 29 -3.98 -11.00 8.09
CA VAL A 29 -3.40 -12.27 7.65
C VAL A 29 -3.92 -12.56 6.25
N PRO A 30 -3.05 -12.72 5.23
CA PRO A 30 -3.50 -13.09 3.90
C PRO A 30 -4.31 -14.38 3.94
N PRO A 31 -5.52 -14.44 3.32
CA PRO A 31 -6.31 -15.65 3.29
C PRO A 31 -5.54 -16.74 2.52
N LYS A 32 -5.55 -17.95 3.05
CA LYS A 32 -5.04 -19.11 2.32
C LYS A 32 -6.09 -19.55 1.30
N LEU A 33 -5.66 -20.01 0.14
CA LEU A 33 -6.57 -20.52 -0.90
C LEU A 33 -7.45 -21.65 -0.38
N SER A 34 -6.93 -22.48 0.55
CA SER A 34 -7.69 -23.52 1.24
C SER A 34 -8.89 -22.98 2.03
N ASP A 35 -8.75 -21.80 2.65
CA ASP A 35 -9.79 -21.20 3.49
C ASP A 35 -10.92 -20.61 2.63
N ALA A 36 -10.61 -20.29 1.35
CA ALA A 36 -11.58 -19.85 0.34
C ALA A 36 -12.28 -21.02 -0.39
N GLY A 37 -12.02 -22.27 0.01
CA GLY A 37 -12.57 -23.46 -0.64
C GLY A 37 -11.99 -23.74 -2.03
N VAL A 38 -10.87 -23.09 -2.36
CA VAL A 38 -10.16 -23.32 -3.63
C VAL A 38 -9.36 -24.61 -3.51
N PRO A 39 -9.60 -25.64 -4.34
CA PRO A 39 -8.82 -26.87 -4.31
C PRO A 39 -7.33 -26.58 -4.50
N GLY A 40 -6.47 -27.26 -3.73
CA GLY A 40 -5.00 -27.11 -3.84
C GLY A 40 -4.41 -27.64 -5.16
N GLN A 41 -5.23 -28.31 -5.98
CA GLN A 41 -4.86 -28.84 -7.28
C GLN A 41 -5.98 -28.55 -8.28
N TRP A 42 -5.63 -28.34 -9.54
CA TRP A 42 -6.59 -28.19 -10.64
C TRP A 42 -7.36 -29.50 -10.83
N THR A 43 -8.67 -29.46 -10.69
CA THR A 43 -9.52 -30.65 -10.79
C THR A 43 -9.72 -31.11 -12.25
N SER A 44 -9.51 -30.21 -13.21
CA SER A 44 -9.66 -30.50 -14.66
C SER A 44 -8.59 -31.45 -15.22
N GLY A 45 -7.53 -31.73 -14.47
CA GLY A 45 -6.47 -32.64 -14.90
C GLY A 45 -6.66 -34.10 -14.47
N SER A 46 -7.63 -34.38 -13.57
CA SER A 46 -7.85 -35.74 -13.07
C SER A 46 -8.57 -36.67 -14.09
N ASP A 47 -9.32 -36.08 -15.04
CA ASP A 47 -10.11 -36.83 -16.00
C ASP A 47 -9.37 -37.11 -17.32
N MET A 48 -8.20 -36.52 -17.51
CA MET A 48 -7.27 -36.87 -18.60
C MET A 48 -6.28 -37.94 -18.12
N ALA A 49 -6.80 -39.13 -17.84
CA ALA A 49 -5.98 -40.31 -17.61
C ALA A 49 -5.16 -40.63 -18.86
N GLY A 50 -3.94 -40.13 -18.93
CA GLY A 50 -3.01 -40.38 -20.04
C GLY A 50 -1.87 -39.38 -20.22
N SER A 51 -1.90 -38.22 -19.55
CA SER A 51 -0.74 -37.33 -19.58
C SER A 51 0.03 -37.38 -18.27
N ASP A 52 1.17 -38.07 -18.26
CA ASP A 52 2.12 -38.15 -17.15
C ASP A 52 2.80 -36.79 -16.78
N LYS A 53 2.32 -35.70 -17.33
CA LYS A 53 2.70 -34.36 -16.87
C LYS A 53 1.74 -33.94 -15.76
N ALA A 54 2.09 -34.29 -14.53
CA ALA A 54 1.57 -33.56 -13.38
C ALA A 54 1.72 -32.07 -13.65
N VAL A 55 0.58 -31.36 -13.78
CA VAL A 55 0.58 -29.90 -13.83
C VAL A 55 1.19 -29.47 -12.50
N ALA A 56 2.49 -29.20 -12.52
CA ALA A 56 3.18 -28.72 -11.34
C ALA A 56 2.44 -27.46 -10.86
N ASN A 57 2.22 -27.34 -9.56
CA ASN A 57 1.68 -26.17 -8.85
C ASN A 57 2.66 -24.98 -8.97
N THR A 58 3.14 -24.74 -10.16
CA THR A 58 3.96 -23.57 -10.50
C THR A 58 2.98 -22.43 -10.77
N SER A 59 3.17 -21.30 -10.13
CA SER A 59 2.56 -20.04 -10.59
C SER A 59 2.57 -20.02 -12.11
N PRO A 60 1.45 -19.64 -12.78
CA PRO A 60 1.38 -19.68 -14.22
C PRO A 60 2.66 -19.09 -14.79
N ALA A 61 3.39 -19.89 -15.55
CA ALA A 61 4.65 -19.44 -16.14
C ALA A 61 4.35 -18.11 -16.81
N PHE A 62 5.10 -17.06 -16.48
CA PHE A 62 4.87 -15.71 -17.01
C PHE A 62 4.89 -15.67 -18.54
N GLN A 63 5.26 -16.79 -19.18
CA GLN A 63 5.36 -16.98 -20.61
C GLN A 63 4.76 -18.33 -21.05
N TRP A 64 3.54 -18.64 -20.59
CA TRP A 64 2.85 -19.89 -20.90
C TRP A 64 2.70 -20.15 -22.41
N TRP A 65 2.60 -19.09 -23.21
CA TRP A 65 2.53 -19.18 -24.68
C TRP A 65 3.83 -19.70 -25.32
N ALA A 66 4.96 -19.62 -24.59
CA ALA A 66 6.24 -20.16 -25.10
C ALA A 66 6.23 -21.69 -25.22
N GLU A 67 5.33 -22.37 -24.49
CA GLU A 67 5.15 -23.82 -24.59
C GLU A 67 4.51 -24.26 -25.93
N LEU A 68 3.95 -23.30 -26.69
CA LEU A 68 3.37 -23.57 -28.02
C LEU A 68 4.41 -23.63 -29.13
N ASP A 69 5.70 -23.39 -28.85
CA ASP A 69 6.85 -23.45 -29.75
C ASP A 69 6.64 -22.65 -31.07
N ASP A 70 5.83 -21.59 -31.06
CA ASP A 70 5.59 -20.70 -32.19
C ASP A 70 6.40 -19.40 -32.04
N PRO A 71 7.46 -19.22 -32.87
CA PRO A 71 8.29 -18.01 -32.80
C PRO A 71 7.56 -16.73 -33.25
N LEU A 72 6.56 -16.84 -34.15
CA LEU A 72 5.76 -15.69 -34.56
C LEU A 72 4.86 -15.21 -33.41
N LEU A 73 4.21 -16.15 -32.73
CA LEU A 73 3.41 -15.85 -31.54
C LEU A 73 4.25 -15.19 -30.46
N ASN A 74 5.44 -15.73 -30.17
CA ASN A 74 6.36 -15.11 -29.19
C ASN A 74 6.72 -13.66 -29.56
N GLN A 75 6.94 -13.38 -30.85
CA GLN A 75 7.20 -12.02 -31.32
C GLN A 75 5.98 -11.12 -31.15
N MET A 76 4.77 -11.59 -31.51
CA MET A 76 3.53 -10.83 -31.41
C MET A 76 3.21 -10.47 -29.95
N VAL A 77 3.32 -11.42 -29.01
CA VAL A 77 3.09 -11.16 -27.58
C VAL A 77 4.12 -10.19 -27.02
N THR A 78 5.38 -10.34 -27.38
CA THR A 78 6.45 -9.42 -26.93
C THR A 78 6.18 -8.00 -27.42
N GLU A 79 5.80 -7.83 -28.67
CA GLU A 79 5.46 -6.52 -29.24
C GLU A 79 4.18 -5.97 -28.63
N GLY A 80 3.16 -6.81 -28.40
CA GLY A 80 1.94 -6.42 -27.70
C GLY A 80 2.23 -5.88 -26.29
N PHE A 81 3.11 -6.53 -25.53
CA PHE A 81 3.52 -6.02 -24.22
C PHE A 81 4.26 -4.69 -24.30
N ARG A 82 5.05 -4.49 -25.33
CA ARG A 82 5.83 -3.27 -25.52
C ARG A 82 4.96 -2.06 -25.93
N THR A 83 3.86 -2.30 -26.64
CA THR A 83 3.05 -1.25 -27.26
C THR A 83 1.66 -1.08 -26.66
N SER A 84 1.28 -1.88 -25.67
CA SER A 84 -0.07 -1.89 -25.09
C SER A 84 -0.31 -0.70 -24.16
N PRO A 85 -1.22 0.24 -24.48
CA PRO A 85 -1.61 1.32 -23.59
C PRO A 85 -2.29 0.80 -22.29
N THR A 86 -2.98 -0.35 -22.38
CA THR A 86 -3.62 -0.98 -21.21
C THR A 86 -2.60 -1.42 -20.19
N LEU A 87 -1.48 -1.97 -20.65
CA LEU A 87 -0.38 -2.35 -19.78
C LEU A 87 0.31 -1.13 -19.15
N ASP A 88 0.51 -0.07 -19.92
CA ASP A 88 1.06 1.20 -19.42
C ASP A 88 0.18 1.80 -18.31
N ILE A 89 -1.15 1.78 -18.51
CA ILE A 89 -2.11 2.22 -17.49
C ILE A 89 -1.99 1.35 -16.21
N ALA A 90 -1.87 0.03 -16.37
CA ALA A 90 -1.73 -0.87 -15.21
C ALA A 90 -0.43 -0.60 -14.44
N VAL A 91 0.69 -0.37 -15.14
CA VAL A 91 1.97 0.03 -14.53
C VAL A 91 1.86 1.36 -13.81
N ALA A 92 1.20 2.35 -14.43
CA ALA A 92 0.98 3.65 -13.80
C ALA A 92 0.14 3.54 -12.51
N ARG A 93 -0.90 2.67 -12.49
CA ARG A 93 -1.72 2.40 -11.29
C ARG A 93 -0.91 1.77 -10.16
N VAL A 94 0.02 0.86 -10.46
CA VAL A 94 0.95 0.32 -9.46
C VAL A 94 1.81 1.44 -8.87
N SER A 95 2.36 2.31 -9.72
CA SER A 95 3.17 3.44 -9.29
C SER A 95 2.37 4.41 -8.41
N GLN A 96 1.15 4.72 -8.80
CA GLN A 96 0.21 5.54 -8.03
C GLN A 96 -0.09 4.94 -6.65
N ALA A 97 -0.38 3.64 -6.58
CA ALA A 97 -0.67 2.96 -5.31
C ALA A 97 0.55 2.92 -4.38
N ARG A 98 1.75 2.74 -4.93
CA ARG A 98 3.01 2.82 -4.15
C ARG A 98 3.28 4.23 -3.63
N ALA A 99 3.03 5.26 -4.43
CA ALA A 99 3.15 6.65 -4.00
C ALA A 99 2.12 6.99 -2.90
N ALA A 100 0.89 6.52 -3.03
CA ALA A 100 -0.14 6.67 -2.00
C ALA A 100 0.27 5.99 -0.69
N TYR A 101 0.84 4.77 -0.75
CA TYR A 101 1.37 4.09 0.43
C TYR A 101 2.54 4.86 1.06
N ALA A 102 3.46 5.40 0.27
CA ALA A 102 4.55 6.24 0.79
C ALA A 102 4.00 7.51 1.47
N GLY A 103 2.92 8.10 0.91
CA GLY A 103 2.24 9.24 1.51
C GLY A 103 1.59 8.92 2.87
N THR A 104 0.95 7.75 3.01
CA THR A 104 0.39 7.34 4.31
C THR A 104 1.46 7.11 5.37
N ARG A 105 2.63 6.58 4.98
CA ARG A 105 3.76 6.41 5.89
C ARG A 105 4.34 7.72 6.40
N ALA A 106 4.21 8.80 5.64
CA ALA A 106 4.67 10.12 6.08
C ALA A 106 3.93 10.59 7.34
N ALA A 107 2.71 10.12 7.59
CA ALA A 107 1.95 10.42 8.82
C ALA A 107 2.56 9.80 10.10
N GLU A 108 3.51 8.87 9.98
CA GLU A 108 4.28 8.35 11.12
C GLU A 108 5.34 9.34 11.62
N LEU A 109 5.65 10.36 10.84
CA LEU A 109 6.70 11.32 11.10
C LEU A 109 6.12 12.70 11.43
N PRO A 110 6.86 13.54 12.17
CA PRO A 110 6.49 14.95 12.36
C PRO A 110 6.38 15.68 11.03
N ALA A 111 5.28 16.41 10.84
CA ALA A 111 5.13 17.36 9.74
C ALA A 111 5.78 18.69 10.13
N ILE A 112 6.70 19.17 9.32
CA ILE A 112 7.38 20.45 9.49
C ILE A 112 6.94 21.37 8.37
N THR A 113 6.36 22.52 8.72
CA THR A 113 5.99 23.57 7.78
C THR A 113 6.79 24.83 8.06
N GLY A 114 7.16 25.52 7.01
CA GLY A 114 7.82 26.83 7.09
C GLY A 114 7.04 27.85 6.29
N ASP A 115 6.76 29.01 6.91
CA ASP A 115 6.03 30.09 6.29
C ASP A 115 6.86 31.36 6.35
N ALA A 116 6.93 32.07 5.25
CA ALA A 116 7.56 33.35 5.15
C ALA A 116 6.62 34.33 4.45
N ALA A 117 6.45 35.52 5.01
CA ALA A 117 5.70 36.55 4.36
C ALA A 117 6.37 37.91 4.55
N SER A 118 6.17 38.80 3.59
CA SER A 118 6.53 40.19 3.66
C SER A 118 5.35 41.01 3.16
N GLU A 119 4.84 41.87 4.03
CA GLU A 119 3.70 42.74 3.73
C GLU A 119 4.14 44.18 3.80
N ARG A 120 3.76 44.95 2.79
CA ARG A 120 3.96 46.40 2.80
C ARG A 120 2.62 47.12 2.90
N SER A 121 2.41 47.79 4.00
CA SER A 121 1.20 48.59 4.24
C SER A 121 1.50 50.06 4.13
N ALA A 122 0.58 50.83 3.53
CA ALA A 122 0.70 52.27 3.35
C ALA A 122 -0.16 53.08 4.32
N SER A 123 -0.61 52.44 5.40
CA SER A 123 -1.65 52.99 6.28
C SER A 123 -1.22 53.05 7.72
N ASP A 124 -0.50 54.08 8.05
CA ASP A 124 -0.64 54.68 9.38
C ASP A 124 -1.10 56.13 9.22
N SER A 125 -1.52 56.73 10.35
CA SER A 125 -1.95 58.15 10.40
C SER A 125 -0.83 59.12 9.98
N SER A 126 0.39 58.67 9.77
CA SER A 126 1.56 59.44 9.32
C SER A 126 1.78 59.34 7.79
N GLY A 127 1.04 58.48 7.10
CA GLY A 127 1.16 58.27 5.66
C GLY A 127 2.47 57.63 5.19
N LYS A 128 3.29 57.12 6.12
CA LYS A 128 4.54 56.44 5.77
C LYS A 128 4.31 54.96 5.57
N PRO A 129 4.79 54.37 4.46
CA PRO A 129 4.69 52.93 4.27
C PRO A 129 5.56 52.18 5.29
N SER A 130 5.00 51.13 5.90
CA SER A 130 5.74 50.17 6.69
C SER A 130 5.88 48.86 5.93
N THR A 131 6.97 48.14 6.18
CA THR A 131 7.18 46.80 5.66
C THR A 131 7.43 45.86 6.85
N ASP A 132 6.52 44.92 7.01
CA ASP A 132 6.62 43.87 8.01
C ASP A 132 7.00 42.55 7.31
N SER A 133 8.02 41.90 7.85
CA SER A 133 8.47 40.60 7.32
C SER A 133 8.56 39.58 8.46
N TRP A 134 8.04 38.41 8.25
CA TRP A 134 8.08 37.36 9.24
C TRP A 134 8.45 36.02 8.62
N LEU A 135 9.10 35.21 9.43
CA LEU A 135 9.44 33.82 9.13
C LEU A 135 8.98 32.97 10.32
N SER A 136 8.22 31.93 10.04
CA SER A 136 7.82 30.99 11.07
C SER A 136 8.12 29.55 10.65
N THR A 137 8.37 28.71 11.62
CA THR A 137 8.47 27.26 11.44
C THR A 137 7.57 26.60 12.47
N ASN A 138 6.72 25.70 12.00
CA ASN A 138 5.83 24.93 12.85
C ASN A 138 6.10 23.43 12.66
N ALA A 139 6.13 22.68 13.77
CA ALA A 139 6.23 21.23 13.76
C ALA A 139 4.99 20.65 14.45
N SER A 140 4.31 19.73 13.79
CA SER A 140 3.16 19.02 14.36
C SER A 140 3.35 17.52 14.21
N TRP A 141 3.00 16.77 15.23
CA TRP A 141 3.07 15.32 15.24
C TRP A 141 1.97 14.75 16.12
N GLU A 142 1.28 13.74 15.60
CA GLU A 142 0.28 12.98 16.32
C GLU A 142 0.82 11.60 16.64
N ILE A 143 0.90 11.28 17.92
CA ILE A 143 1.38 9.97 18.40
C ILE A 143 0.26 8.95 18.17
N ASP A 144 0.54 7.89 17.43
CA ASP A 144 -0.41 6.82 17.10
C ASP A 144 -0.59 5.82 18.26
N LEU A 145 -1.28 6.27 19.32
CA LEU A 145 -1.52 5.45 20.51
C LEU A 145 -2.45 4.26 20.23
N PHE A 146 -3.42 4.42 19.34
CA PHE A 146 -4.46 3.42 19.06
C PHE A 146 -4.29 2.72 17.72
N GLY A 147 -3.24 3.03 16.97
CA GLY A 147 -2.89 2.34 15.75
C GLY A 147 -3.64 2.78 14.50
N ALA A 148 -4.28 3.96 14.50
CA ALA A 148 -4.99 4.49 13.34
C ALA A 148 -4.08 4.66 12.12
N VAL A 149 -2.89 5.23 12.31
CA VAL A 149 -1.87 5.41 11.26
C VAL A 149 -1.33 4.06 10.80
N ARG A 150 -1.04 3.14 11.74
CA ARG A 150 -0.61 1.77 11.42
C ARG A 150 -1.62 1.05 10.55
N ARG A 151 -2.91 1.06 10.92
CA ARG A 151 -3.99 0.42 10.14
C ARG A 151 -4.18 1.09 8.78
N GLY A 152 -4.03 2.42 8.71
CA GLY A 152 -4.01 3.15 7.45
C GLY A 152 -2.90 2.67 6.51
N ASN A 153 -1.70 2.48 7.05
CA ASN A 153 -0.53 1.98 6.31
C ASN A 153 -0.70 0.54 5.84
N GLU A 154 -1.21 -0.36 6.70
CA GLU A 154 -1.54 -1.74 6.30
C GLU A 154 -2.54 -1.77 5.14
N GLY A 155 -3.61 -0.96 5.23
CA GLY A 155 -4.60 -0.86 4.17
C GLY A 155 -4.02 -0.30 2.86
N ALA A 156 -3.12 0.68 2.93
CA ALA A 156 -2.46 1.23 1.76
C ALA A 156 -1.46 0.24 1.14
N ALA A 157 -0.71 -0.50 1.96
CA ALA A 157 0.18 -1.57 1.50
C ALA A 157 -0.61 -2.69 0.79
N ALA A 158 -1.75 -3.10 1.36
CA ALA A 158 -2.63 -4.10 0.74
C ALA A 158 -3.18 -3.63 -0.62
N ARG A 159 -3.55 -2.35 -0.74
CA ARG A 159 -3.97 -1.77 -2.03
C ARG A 159 -2.84 -1.78 -3.06
N ALA A 160 -1.62 -1.47 -2.65
CA ALA A 160 -0.46 -1.54 -3.55
C ALA A 160 -0.17 -2.97 -4.02
N ALA A 161 -0.31 -3.96 -3.14
CA ALA A 161 -0.19 -5.37 -3.49
C ALA A 161 -1.32 -5.82 -4.44
N ALA A 162 -2.55 -5.36 -4.24
CA ALA A 162 -3.68 -5.62 -5.13
C ALA A 162 -3.44 -5.07 -6.54
N GLN A 163 -2.87 -3.86 -6.67
CA GLN A 163 -2.54 -3.31 -8.00
C GLN A 163 -1.42 -4.10 -8.70
N GLN A 164 -0.49 -4.69 -7.95
CA GLN A 164 0.53 -5.58 -8.53
C GLN A 164 -0.09 -6.88 -9.06
N ALA A 165 -1.06 -7.45 -8.34
CA ALA A 165 -1.81 -8.63 -8.80
C ALA A 165 -2.64 -8.29 -10.05
N THR A 166 -3.30 -7.13 -10.08
CA THR A 166 -4.03 -6.64 -11.27
C THR A 166 -3.11 -6.46 -12.46
N LEU A 167 -1.88 -5.96 -12.28
CA LEU A 167 -0.90 -5.87 -13.38
C LEU A 167 -0.54 -7.25 -13.92
N ALA A 168 -0.39 -8.26 -13.06
CA ALA A 168 -0.13 -9.63 -13.50
C ALA A 168 -1.32 -10.20 -14.29
N ASP A 169 -2.55 -9.96 -13.85
CA ASP A 169 -3.78 -10.34 -14.54
C ASP A 169 -3.89 -9.69 -15.94
N VAL A 170 -3.64 -8.39 -16.05
CA VAL A 170 -3.62 -7.67 -17.33
C VAL A 170 -2.60 -8.27 -18.31
N ARG A 171 -1.42 -8.71 -17.83
CA ARG A 171 -0.43 -9.37 -18.68
C ARG A 171 -0.92 -10.71 -19.20
N VAL A 172 -1.53 -11.52 -18.34
CA VAL A 172 -2.08 -12.83 -18.74
C VAL A 172 -3.21 -12.64 -19.75
N SER A 173 -4.12 -11.72 -19.48
CA SER A 173 -5.24 -11.42 -20.38
C SER A 173 -4.76 -10.92 -21.74
N LEU A 174 -3.79 -9.99 -21.76
CA LEU A 174 -3.23 -9.48 -23.02
C LEU A 174 -2.54 -10.58 -23.83
N ALA A 175 -1.79 -11.45 -23.16
CA ALA A 175 -1.18 -12.59 -23.85
C ALA A 175 -2.25 -13.52 -24.44
N ALA A 176 -3.34 -13.80 -23.69
CA ALA A 176 -4.44 -14.63 -24.17
C ALA A 176 -5.22 -14.00 -25.34
N ASP A 177 -5.38 -12.67 -25.34
CA ASP A 177 -6.05 -11.97 -26.43
C ASP A 177 -5.24 -12.01 -27.76
N ILE A 178 -3.92 -12.20 -27.68
CA ILE A 178 -3.03 -12.26 -28.84
C ILE A 178 -2.90 -13.70 -29.36
N THR A 179 -3.09 -14.70 -28.49
CA THR A 179 -2.94 -16.12 -28.80
C THR A 179 -4.19 -16.71 -29.46
#